data_20d708cb19e874753cd29392fd104f3b
#
_entry.id   20d708cb19e874753cd29392fd104f3b
#
_cell.length_a   1.000
_cell.length_b   1.000
_cell.length_c   1.000
_cell.angle_alpha   90.00
_cell.angle_beta   90.00
_cell.angle_gamma   90.00
#
_symmetry.space_group_name_H-M   'P 1'
#
loop_
_entity.id
_entity.type
_entity.pdbx_description
1 polymer ?
#
loop_
_entity_poly.entity_id
_entity_poly.type
_entity_poly.pdbx_seq_one_letter_code
_entity_poly.pdbx_strand_id
1 'polypeptide(L)'
;MTRYAYYPGCSLETMAATYHVSSMEVAHKLGIELEEMEDWNCCGATAYSHVDELLATVLCARNLAIAEKQGLDIVAPCNACFKNLRTTNLAIQRDADLAEHMNYALEADDLHYGGGVKVNHIMDVFVADPVLETIRRKANDRIRGLRVAPYYGCQIVRPRRPGVEPRDIDDPGYFEDLLVAAGADPVPYPYKLRCCGAALMVTNRRAAAQMVRDLLQSAVDSGAEVIATACPLCQTNLECYQADVNRLCGTDFTMPIVYFTQLLGLALGVGVKRLGLGKELVSAKAALAGRDRTTPAK
;
A
#
# COMPACT_ATOMS: atom_id res chain seq x y z
N MET A 1 -0.18 -13.50 19.55
CA MET A 1 -0.65 -12.56 18.50
C MET A 1 0.45 -11.54 18.28
N THR A 2 0.83 -11.29 17.04
CA THR A 2 1.81 -10.24 16.73
C THR A 2 1.09 -8.91 16.70
N ARG A 3 1.59 -7.90 17.43
CA ARG A 3 0.99 -6.57 17.56
C ARG A 3 1.87 -5.54 16.85
N TYR A 4 1.25 -4.55 16.24
CA TYR A 4 1.92 -3.45 15.56
C TYR A 4 1.23 -2.13 15.83
N ALA A 5 1.99 -1.04 15.91
CA ALA A 5 1.48 0.32 15.83
C ALA A 5 1.04 0.59 14.39
N TYR A 6 -0.25 0.70 14.17
CA TYR A 6 -0.81 0.95 12.85
C TYR A 6 -0.83 2.44 12.55
N TYR A 7 -0.09 2.82 11.52
CA TYR A 7 -0.05 4.19 11.02
C TYR A 7 -0.90 4.29 9.74
N PRO A 8 -2.18 4.73 9.82
CA PRO A 8 -3.07 4.79 8.66
C PRO A 8 -2.60 5.83 7.65
N GLY A 9 -2.12 6.99 8.12
CA GLY A 9 -1.83 8.14 7.29
C GLY A 9 -3.08 8.83 6.74
N CYS A 10 -2.93 10.07 6.30
CA CYS A 10 -4.04 10.98 5.96
C CYS A 10 -4.99 10.46 4.87
N SER A 11 -4.51 9.64 3.92
CA SER A 11 -5.33 9.14 2.82
C SER A 11 -6.34 8.08 3.27
N LEU A 12 -6.01 7.27 4.27
CA LEU A 12 -6.89 6.18 4.72
C LEU A 12 -8.05 6.67 5.57
N GLU A 13 -7.93 7.84 6.17
CA GLU A 13 -9.06 8.50 6.86
C GLU A 13 -10.06 9.14 5.88
N THR A 14 -9.68 9.32 4.63
CA THR A 14 -10.47 10.06 3.64
C THR A 14 -10.75 9.21 2.39
N MET A 15 -10.04 9.47 1.31
CA MET A 15 -10.29 8.88 -0.01
C MET A 15 -9.99 7.38 -0.11
N ALA A 16 -9.16 6.86 0.77
CA ALA A 16 -8.75 5.44 0.79
C ALA A 16 -9.32 4.67 1.99
N ALA A 17 -10.47 5.08 2.54
CA ALA A 17 -11.11 4.41 3.68
C ALA A 17 -11.38 2.91 3.40
N THR A 18 -11.63 2.52 2.15
CA THR A 18 -11.79 1.12 1.75
C THR A 18 -10.52 0.31 1.93
N TYR A 19 -9.34 0.94 1.77
CA TYR A 19 -8.06 0.31 2.06
C TYR A 19 -7.86 0.10 3.56
N HIS A 20 -8.19 1.12 4.38
CA HIS A 20 -8.15 1.00 5.84
C HIS A 20 -8.99 -0.20 6.29
N VAL A 21 -10.27 -0.20 5.95
CA VAL A 21 -11.22 -1.23 6.38
C VAL A 21 -10.77 -2.63 5.93
N SER A 22 -10.35 -2.79 4.66
CA SER A 22 -9.90 -4.09 4.16
C SER A 22 -8.59 -4.54 4.81
N SER A 23 -7.69 -3.62 5.15
CA SER A 23 -6.45 -3.94 5.88
C SER A 23 -6.75 -4.48 7.28
N MET A 24 -7.65 -3.84 8.02
CA MET A 24 -8.06 -4.26 9.37
C MET A 24 -8.75 -5.64 9.33
N GLU A 25 -9.65 -5.86 8.37
CA GLU A 25 -10.33 -7.14 8.18
C GLU A 25 -9.37 -8.30 7.88
N VAL A 26 -8.41 -8.07 6.99
CA VAL A 26 -7.40 -9.07 6.65
C VAL A 26 -6.49 -9.36 7.83
N ALA A 27 -5.98 -8.34 8.51
CA ALA A 27 -5.16 -8.50 9.71
C ALA A 27 -5.88 -9.33 10.78
N HIS A 28 -7.14 -8.99 11.07
CA HIS A 28 -7.97 -9.75 12.01
C HIS A 28 -8.13 -11.23 11.61
N LYS A 29 -8.40 -11.52 10.33
CA LYS A 29 -8.50 -12.90 9.81
C LYS A 29 -7.21 -13.69 9.94
N LEU A 30 -6.07 -13.00 9.91
CA LEU A 30 -4.74 -13.60 10.04
C LEU A 30 -4.24 -13.66 11.48
N GLY A 31 -4.98 -13.12 12.45
CA GLY A 31 -4.59 -13.09 13.86
C GLY A 31 -3.50 -12.07 14.16
N ILE A 32 -3.42 -11.02 13.37
CA ILE A 32 -2.51 -9.88 13.53
C ILE A 32 -3.30 -8.72 14.14
N GLU A 33 -2.77 -8.14 15.20
CA GLU A 33 -3.36 -6.99 15.88
C GLU A 33 -2.71 -5.71 15.36
N LEU A 34 -3.51 -4.86 14.74
CA LEU A 34 -3.12 -3.53 14.28
C LEU A 34 -3.76 -2.50 15.23
N GLU A 35 -2.95 -1.93 16.09
CA GLU A 35 -3.35 -0.90 17.04
C GLU A 35 -3.10 0.47 16.43
N GLU A 36 -4.15 1.21 16.14
CA GLU A 36 -3.99 2.55 15.56
C GLU A 36 -3.23 3.45 16.52
N MET A 37 -2.22 4.12 15.99
CA MET A 37 -1.41 5.06 16.78
C MET A 37 -2.28 6.24 17.23
N GLU A 38 -2.27 6.55 18.52
CA GLU A 38 -2.88 7.77 19.02
C GLU A 38 -2.05 8.99 18.63
N ASP A 39 -2.72 10.10 18.35
CA ASP A 39 -2.10 11.41 18.09
C ASP A 39 -1.02 11.41 16.97
N TRP A 40 -1.15 10.53 15.98
CA TRP A 40 -0.28 10.54 14.82
C TRP A 40 -0.49 11.81 13.96
N ASN A 41 0.54 12.22 13.25
CA ASN A 41 0.48 13.32 12.28
C ASN A 41 0.87 12.85 10.87
N CYS A 42 0.55 13.64 9.84
CA CYS A 42 0.94 13.35 8.46
C CYS A 42 2.46 13.16 8.32
N CYS A 43 2.88 12.20 7.49
CA CYS A 43 4.30 11.93 7.20
C CYS A 43 4.98 12.97 6.29
N GLY A 44 4.27 14.00 5.85
CA GLY A 44 4.81 15.07 5.00
C GLY A 44 5.16 14.69 3.56
N ALA A 45 4.78 13.51 3.08
CA ALA A 45 5.31 12.91 1.85
C ALA A 45 5.04 13.68 0.55
N THR A 46 4.02 14.51 0.47
CA THR A 46 3.59 15.11 -0.81
C THR A 46 3.88 16.59 -0.93
N ALA A 47 3.81 17.33 0.14
CA ALA A 47 4.00 18.78 0.13
C ALA A 47 5.25 19.20 0.91
N TYR A 48 5.35 18.77 2.15
CA TYR A 48 6.39 19.26 3.06
C TYR A 48 7.80 18.87 2.66
N SER A 49 8.02 17.66 2.15
CA SER A 49 9.35 17.21 1.74
C SER A 49 9.96 18.01 0.58
N HIS A 50 9.15 18.80 -0.14
CA HIS A 50 9.62 19.68 -1.20
C HIS A 50 9.74 21.15 -0.78
N VAL A 51 9.09 21.53 0.32
CA VAL A 51 9.10 22.89 0.85
C VAL A 51 10.12 23.02 1.97
N ASP A 52 10.14 22.06 2.90
CA ASP A 52 11.04 22.02 4.04
C ASP A 52 11.31 20.54 4.41
N GLU A 53 12.50 20.07 4.02
CA GLU A 53 12.92 18.69 4.27
C GLU A 53 13.13 18.43 5.77
N LEU A 54 13.64 19.42 6.52
CA LEU A 54 13.86 19.29 7.95
C LEU A 54 12.53 19.13 8.68
N LEU A 55 11.55 19.98 8.38
CA LEU A 55 10.22 19.87 8.96
C LEU A 55 9.56 18.53 8.64
N ALA A 56 9.68 18.04 7.40
CA ALA A 56 9.16 16.73 7.02
C ALA A 56 9.83 15.60 7.84
N THR A 57 11.13 15.74 8.14
CA THR A 57 11.88 14.79 8.97
C THR A 57 11.39 14.84 10.43
N VAL A 58 11.16 16.01 11.01
CA VAL A 58 10.60 16.18 12.37
C VAL A 58 9.21 15.55 12.47
N LEU A 59 8.34 15.77 11.49
CA LEU A 59 6.99 15.15 11.45
C LEU A 59 7.06 13.62 11.46
N CYS A 60 8.01 13.03 10.73
CA CYS A 60 8.24 11.59 10.74
C CYS A 60 8.84 11.13 12.07
N ALA A 61 9.84 11.84 12.61
CA ALA A 61 10.48 11.52 13.89
C ALA A 61 9.46 11.51 15.04
N ARG A 62 8.47 12.43 15.04
CA ARG A 62 7.39 12.45 16.02
C ARG A 62 6.57 11.15 15.97
N ASN A 63 6.16 10.70 14.81
CA ASN A 63 5.42 9.45 14.68
C ASN A 63 6.26 8.23 15.13
N LEU A 64 7.57 8.22 14.84
CA LEU A 64 8.49 7.18 15.31
C LEU A 64 8.58 7.16 16.83
N ALA A 65 8.69 8.33 17.46
CA ALA A 65 8.75 8.48 18.93
C ALA A 65 7.44 8.00 19.60
N ILE A 66 6.28 8.30 19.01
CA ILE A 66 4.98 7.83 19.52
C ILE A 66 4.93 6.29 19.50
N ALA A 67 5.34 5.65 18.39
CA ALA A 67 5.37 4.19 18.30
C ALA A 67 6.38 3.57 19.26
N GLU A 68 7.54 4.20 19.44
CA GLU A 68 8.55 3.73 20.41
C GLU A 68 8.02 3.81 21.85
N LYS A 69 7.31 4.88 22.20
CA LYS A 69 6.64 5.02 23.51
C LYS A 69 5.57 3.94 23.72
N GLN A 70 4.90 3.48 22.66
CA GLN A 70 3.97 2.35 22.71
C GLN A 70 4.68 0.98 22.76
N GLY A 71 5.99 0.92 22.51
CA GLY A 71 6.78 -0.31 22.47
C GLY A 71 6.43 -1.21 21.28
N LEU A 72 5.96 -0.65 20.18
CA LEU A 72 5.51 -1.38 19.00
C LEU A 72 6.24 -0.95 17.72
N ASP A 73 6.45 -1.91 16.82
CA ASP A 73 6.93 -1.63 15.46
C ASP A 73 5.79 -1.04 14.60
N ILE A 74 6.12 -0.10 13.72
CA ILE A 74 5.13 0.56 12.84
C ILE A 74 4.77 -0.34 11.65
N VAL A 75 3.47 -0.37 11.33
CA VAL A 75 2.95 -0.87 10.05
C VAL A 75 2.20 0.26 9.34
N ALA A 76 2.66 0.61 8.13
CA ALA A 76 2.04 1.63 7.29
C ALA A 76 1.56 1.02 5.95
N PRO A 77 0.28 1.21 5.58
CA PRO A 77 -0.26 0.68 4.31
C PRO A 77 0.05 1.57 3.10
N CYS A 78 0.44 2.80 3.30
CA CYS A 78 0.77 3.72 2.20
C CYS A 78 2.26 3.69 1.87
N ASN A 79 2.62 3.45 0.59
CA ASN A 79 4.00 3.42 0.13
C ASN A 79 4.79 4.70 0.46
N ALA A 80 4.13 5.86 0.33
CA ALA A 80 4.77 7.15 0.61
C ALA A 80 5.03 7.34 2.11
N CYS A 81 4.07 6.98 2.96
CA CYS A 81 4.23 7.01 4.40
C CYS A 81 5.31 6.04 4.86
N PHE A 82 5.26 4.80 4.38
CA PHE A 82 6.30 3.80 4.65
C PHE A 82 7.68 4.31 4.27
N LYS A 83 7.83 4.84 3.05
CA LYS A 83 9.13 5.37 2.57
C LYS A 83 9.63 6.49 3.48
N ASN A 84 8.80 7.47 3.81
CA ASN A 84 9.23 8.62 4.61
C ASN A 84 9.59 8.24 6.05
N LEU A 85 8.72 7.52 6.75
CA LEU A 85 8.98 7.02 8.10
C LEU A 85 10.26 6.17 8.14
N ARG A 86 10.41 5.24 7.19
CA ARG A 86 11.58 4.38 7.12
C ARG A 86 12.87 5.14 6.81
N THR A 87 12.82 6.10 5.87
CA THR A 87 14.01 6.90 5.52
C THR A 87 14.45 7.73 6.70
N THR A 88 13.52 8.40 7.39
CA THR A 88 13.79 9.15 8.60
C THR A 88 14.37 8.28 9.70
N ASN A 89 13.77 7.11 9.96
CA ASN A 89 14.28 6.16 10.93
C ASN A 89 15.74 5.76 10.64
N LEU A 90 16.03 5.38 9.41
CA LEU A 90 17.40 4.99 9.01
C LEU A 90 18.39 6.16 9.06
N ALA A 91 17.95 7.39 8.79
CA ALA A 91 18.79 8.57 8.87
C ALA A 91 19.16 8.87 10.34
N ILE A 92 18.19 8.88 11.24
CA ILE A 92 18.40 9.10 12.68
C ILE A 92 19.32 8.02 13.28
N GLN A 93 19.16 6.75 12.90
CA GLN A 93 20.02 5.65 13.37
C GLN A 93 21.48 5.76 12.90
N ARG A 94 21.77 6.51 11.83
CA ARG A 94 23.12 6.61 11.22
C ARG A 94 23.83 7.91 11.52
N ASP A 95 23.10 8.93 11.95
CA ASP A 95 23.58 10.29 12.12
C ASP A 95 23.17 10.78 13.50
N ALA A 96 24.18 10.83 14.42
CA ALA A 96 23.96 11.25 15.80
C ALA A 96 23.58 12.72 15.94
N ASP A 97 24.14 13.59 15.07
CA ASP A 97 23.83 15.02 15.08
C ASP A 97 22.38 15.24 14.63
N LEU A 98 21.93 14.50 13.61
CA LEU A 98 20.53 14.53 13.20
C LEU A 98 19.61 14.01 14.33
N ALA A 99 20.00 12.93 15.01
CA ALA A 99 19.24 12.39 16.13
C ALA A 99 19.08 13.42 17.27
N GLU A 100 20.14 14.16 17.61
CA GLU A 100 20.11 15.22 18.60
C GLU A 100 19.18 16.37 18.17
N HIS A 101 19.29 16.85 16.94
CA HIS A 101 18.41 17.88 16.41
C HIS A 101 16.92 17.47 16.40
N MET A 102 16.64 16.22 16.01
CA MET A 102 15.28 15.70 16.03
C MET A 102 14.75 15.63 17.46
N ASN A 103 15.52 15.10 18.41
CA ASN A 103 15.10 15.00 19.80
C ASN A 103 14.90 16.39 20.43
N TYR A 104 15.74 17.37 20.12
CA TYR A 104 15.53 18.74 20.54
C TYR A 104 14.16 19.29 20.07
N ALA A 105 13.78 19.02 18.80
CA ALA A 105 12.47 19.43 18.30
C ALA A 105 11.30 18.68 18.96
N LEU A 106 11.50 17.43 19.36
CA LEU A 106 10.48 16.57 19.99
C LEU A 106 10.24 16.90 21.47
N GLU A 107 11.17 17.59 22.15
CA GLU A 107 11.02 18.01 23.54
C GLU A 107 9.76 18.86 23.76
N ALA A 108 9.31 19.60 22.74
CA ALA A 108 8.10 20.42 22.83
C ALA A 108 6.81 19.59 23.06
N ASP A 109 6.83 18.31 22.68
CA ASP A 109 5.71 17.37 22.84
C ASP A 109 5.98 16.30 23.92
N ASP A 110 7.00 16.48 24.77
CA ASP A 110 7.46 15.49 25.75
C ASP A 110 7.77 14.12 25.12
N LEU A 111 8.34 14.15 23.91
CA LEU A 111 8.72 12.96 23.16
C LEU A 111 10.24 12.87 23.00
N HIS A 112 10.73 11.64 22.89
CA HIS A 112 12.11 11.31 22.58
C HIS A 112 12.12 10.08 21.69
N TYR A 113 13.01 10.02 20.69
CA TYR A 113 13.19 8.87 19.84
C TYR A 113 14.60 8.29 19.97
N GLY A 114 14.68 7.03 20.44
CA GLY A 114 15.93 6.28 20.63
C GLY A 114 16.36 5.43 19.42
N GLY A 115 15.54 5.36 18.35
CA GLY A 115 15.87 4.59 17.15
C GLY A 115 15.47 3.11 17.19
N GLY A 116 14.68 2.68 18.18
CA GLY A 116 14.34 1.26 18.42
C GLY A 116 13.24 0.67 17.53
N VAL A 117 12.45 1.50 16.85
CA VAL A 117 11.28 1.08 16.07
C VAL A 117 11.68 0.55 14.70
N LYS A 118 11.04 -0.55 14.27
CA LYS A 118 11.07 -0.97 12.86
C LYS A 118 9.85 -0.41 12.14
N VAL A 119 10.07 0.01 10.88
CA VAL A 119 9.00 0.48 10.01
C VAL A 119 8.78 -0.55 8.91
N ASN A 120 7.58 -1.12 8.87
CA ASN A 120 7.17 -2.13 7.89
C ASN A 120 6.06 -1.57 7.00
N HIS A 121 6.05 -1.94 5.73
CA HIS A 121 4.85 -1.83 4.92
C HIS A 121 3.88 -2.95 5.31
N ILE A 122 2.56 -2.72 5.25
CA ILE A 122 1.58 -3.77 5.60
C ILE A 122 1.76 -5.04 4.75
N MET A 123 2.22 -4.89 3.52
CA MET A 123 2.53 -6.02 2.64
C MET A 123 3.69 -6.86 3.20
N ASP A 124 4.69 -6.26 3.86
CA ASP A 124 5.81 -7.00 4.47
C ASP A 124 5.33 -7.97 5.55
N VAL A 125 4.33 -7.54 6.30
CA VAL A 125 3.71 -8.37 7.34
C VAL A 125 2.94 -9.54 6.73
N PHE A 126 2.25 -9.31 5.61
CA PHE A 126 1.42 -10.36 4.99
C PHE A 126 2.22 -11.35 4.13
N VAL A 127 3.41 -10.96 3.63
CA VAL A 127 4.30 -11.86 2.89
C VAL A 127 5.31 -12.60 3.77
N ALA A 128 5.33 -12.35 5.07
CA ALA A 128 6.17 -13.11 6.00
C ALA A 128 5.76 -14.61 5.97
N ASP A 129 6.73 -15.51 5.92
CA ASP A 129 6.51 -16.94 5.69
C ASP A 129 5.36 -17.56 6.49
N PRO A 130 5.26 -17.38 7.83
CA PRO A 130 4.19 -17.99 8.61
C PRO A 130 2.81 -17.41 8.29
N VAL A 131 2.75 -16.14 7.88
CA VAL A 131 1.50 -15.47 7.48
C VAL A 131 1.09 -15.92 6.08
N LEU A 132 2.03 -15.95 5.16
CA LEU A 132 1.82 -16.40 3.78
C LEU A 132 1.31 -17.84 3.73
N GLU A 133 1.88 -18.72 4.55
CA GLU A 133 1.42 -20.11 4.68
C GLU A 133 0.00 -20.19 5.28
N THR A 134 -0.31 -19.31 6.22
CA THR A 134 -1.67 -19.21 6.78
C THR A 134 -2.67 -18.74 5.72
N ILE A 135 -2.29 -17.82 4.85
CA ILE A 135 -3.12 -17.37 3.73
C ILE A 135 -3.38 -18.55 2.79
N ARG A 136 -2.35 -19.28 2.35
CA ARG A 136 -2.49 -20.46 1.48
C ARG A 136 -3.49 -21.49 2.04
N ARG A 137 -3.40 -21.76 3.33
CA ARG A 137 -4.27 -22.74 4.00
C ARG A 137 -5.72 -22.27 4.16
N LYS A 138 -5.95 -20.97 4.36
CA LYS A 138 -7.28 -20.38 4.61
C LYS A 138 -7.96 -19.86 3.36
N ALA A 139 -7.24 -19.68 2.27
CA ALA A 139 -7.79 -19.14 1.03
C ALA A 139 -8.90 -20.04 0.47
N ASN A 140 -9.98 -19.40 0.05
CA ASN A 140 -11.10 -20.02 -0.67
C ASN A 140 -11.00 -19.70 -2.18
N ASP A 141 -11.98 -20.18 -2.95
CA ASP A 141 -11.97 -20.09 -4.41
C ASP A 141 -12.54 -18.77 -4.99
N ARG A 142 -12.86 -17.78 -4.16
CA ARG A 142 -13.56 -16.56 -4.59
C ARG A 142 -12.79 -15.69 -5.58
N ILE A 143 -11.48 -15.78 -5.58
CA ILE A 143 -10.61 -15.09 -6.56
C ILE A 143 -9.78 -16.04 -7.40
N ARG A 144 -10.12 -17.36 -7.39
CA ARG A 144 -9.38 -18.36 -8.16
C ARG A 144 -9.43 -18.04 -9.65
N GLY A 145 -8.26 -18.03 -10.28
CA GLY A 145 -8.10 -17.72 -11.69
C GLY A 145 -8.39 -16.26 -12.07
N LEU A 146 -8.51 -15.35 -11.10
CA LEU A 146 -8.56 -13.91 -11.40
C LEU A 146 -7.20 -13.44 -11.89
N ARG A 147 -7.15 -12.91 -13.09
CA ARG A 147 -5.92 -12.38 -13.68
C ARG A 147 -5.65 -10.98 -13.15
N VAL A 148 -4.63 -10.87 -12.32
CA VAL A 148 -4.31 -9.65 -11.57
C VAL A 148 -2.97 -9.08 -12.02
N ALA A 149 -2.93 -7.79 -12.37
CA ALA A 149 -1.68 -7.05 -12.53
C ALA A 149 -1.19 -6.55 -11.16
N PRO A 150 -0.06 -7.06 -10.62
CA PRO A 150 0.46 -6.65 -9.31
C PRO A 150 1.20 -5.31 -9.42
N TYR A 151 0.58 -4.22 -8.98
CA TYR A 151 1.19 -2.91 -9.07
C TYR A 151 1.78 -2.47 -7.73
N TYR A 152 3.07 -2.61 -7.59
CA TYR A 152 3.83 -2.19 -6.41
C TYR A 152 3.91 -0.67 -6.27
N GLY A 153 3.99 0.03 -7.41
CA GLY A 153 4.38 1.44 -7.42
C GLY A 153 5.88 1.64 -7.16
N CYS A 154 6.33 2.89 -7.10
CA CYS A 154 7.76 3.20 -7.09
C CYS A 154 8.39 3.26 -5.68
N GLN A 155 7.61 3.53 -4.62
CA GLN A 155 8.18 3.87 -3.30
C GLN A 155 8.26 2.69 -2.33
N ILE A 156 7.54 1.59 -2.57
CA ILE A 156 7.56 0.42 -1.69
C ILE A 156 8.90 -0.33 -1.74
N VAL A 157 9.58 -0.30 -2.88
CA VAL A 157 10.89 -0.94 -3.07
C VAL A 157 12.07 -0.03 -2.73
N ARG A 158 11.81 1.23 -2.40
CA ARG A 158 12.82 2.26 -2.07
C ARG A 158 12.46 2.96 -0.76
N PRO A 159 13.38 3.12 0.19
CA PRO A 159 14.78 2.68 0.18
C PRO A 159 14.92 1.16 0.31
N ARG A 160 16.13 0.65 -0.03
CA ARG A 160 16.48 -0.76 0.17
C ARG A 160 16.19 -1.20 1.60
N ARG A 161 15.67 -2.39 1.77
CA ARG A 161 15.36 -2.96 3.07
C ARG A 161 16.60 -3.65 3.62
N PRO A 162 17.19 -3.22 4.75
CA PRO A 162 18.26 -3.97 5.39
C PRO A 162 17.74 -5.35 5.81
N GLY A 163 18.50 -6.41 5.51
CA GLY A 163 18.19 -7.78 5.92
C GLY A 163 17.12 -8.51 5.08
N VAL A 164 16.54 -7.85 4.10
CA VAL A 164 15.83 -8.53 3.02
C VAL A 164 16.77 -8.54 1.83
N GLU A 165 17.33 -9.71 1.53
CA GLU A 165 17.97 -9.92 0.22
C GLU A 165 16.92 -9.59 -0.83
N PRO A 166 17.08 -8.57 -1.63
CA PRO A 166 16.15 -8.32 -2.70
C PRO A 166 16.28 -9.50 -3.65
N ARG A 167 15.22 -10.26 -3.81
CA ARG A 167 15.03 -10.96 -5.06
C ARG A 167 14.98 -9.87 -6.10
N ASP A 168 15.86 -9.48 -6.75
CA ASP A 168 15.99 -8.36 -7.64
C ASP A 168 15.14 -7.10 -7.25
N ILE A 169 15.77 -5.96 -7.03
CA ILE A 169 15.06 -4.70 -6.75
C ILE A 169 14.20 -4.31 -7.96
N ASP A 170 14.59 -4.75 -9.13
CA ASP A 170 13.92 -4.45 -10.40
C ASP A 170 12.81 -5.47 -10.71
N ASP A 171 12.79 -6.62 -10.02
CA ASP A 171 11.75 -7.65 -10.16
C ASP A 171 11.40 -8.35 -8.83
N PRO A 172 10.89 -7.63 -7.82
CA PRO A 172 10.44 -8.26 -6.58
C PRO A 172 9.23 -9.15 -6.86
N GLY A 173 9.26 -10.41 -6.43
CA GLY A 173 8.18 -11.38 -6.67
C GLY A 173 7.19 -11.54 -5.51
N TYR A 174 7.39 -10.85 -4.39
CA TYR A 174 6.62 -11.09 -3.17
C TYR A 174 5.13 -10.70 -3.26
N PHE A 175 4.75 -9.78 -4.12
CA PHE A 175 3.34 -9.46 -4.34
C PHE A 175 2.65 -10.55 -5.18
N GLU A 176 3.34 -11.04 -6.18
CA GLU A 176 2.90 -12.17 -6.99
C GLU A 176 2.73 -13.42 -6.10
N ASP A 177 3.71 -13.73 -5.24
CA ASP A 177 3.65 -14.84 -4.27
C ASP A 177 2.42 -14.72 -3.35
N LEU A 178 2.09 -13.50 -2.91
CA LEU A 178 0.92 -13.20 -2.09
C LEU A 178 -0.40 -13.45 -2.85
N LEU A 179 -0.48 -13.00 -4.11
CA LEU A 179 -1.65 -13.21 -4.96
C LEU A 179 -1.85 -14.70 -5.27
N VAL A 180 -0.78 -15.42 -5.58
CA VAL A 180 -0.82 -16.88 -5.78
C VAL A 180 -1.27 -17.59 -4.50
N ALA A 181 -0.75 -17.19 -3.34
CA ALA A 181 -1.17 -17.75 -2.05
C ALA A 181 -2.67 -17.53 -1.78
N ALA A 182 -3.23 -16.45 -2.28
CA ALA A 182 -4.65 -16.12 -2.19
C ALA A 182 -5.51 -16.82 -3.28
N GLY A 183 -4.89 -17.51 -4.25
CA GLY A 183 -5.56 -18.25 -5.32
C GLY A 183 -5.82 -17.45 -6.60
N ALA A 184 -5.29 -16.22 -6.72
CA ALA A 184 -5.35 -15.44 -7.95
C ALA A 184 -4.21 -15.82 -8.91
N ASP A 185 -4.34 -15.41 -10.17
CA ASP A 185 -3.34 -15.58 -11.24
C ASP A 185 -2.67 -14.23 -11.54
N PRO A 186 -1.49 -13.93 -10.94
CA PRO A 186 -0.77 -12.72 -11.28
C PRO A 186 -0.28 -12.79 -12.73
N VAL A 187 -0.59 -11.75 -13.52
CA VAL A 187 -0.08 -11.65 -14.88
C VAL A 187 1.31 -11.04 -14.92
N PRO A 188 2.17 -11.38 -15.91
CA PRO A 188 3.42 -10.66 -16.15
C PRO A 188 3.13 -9.18 -16.39
N TYR A 189 3.58 -8.31 -15.48
CA TYR A 189 3.31 -6.89 -15.55
C TYR A 189 4.61 -6.07 -15.55
N PRO A 190 5.19 -5.78 -16.72
CA PRO A 190 6.51 -5.14 -16.84
C PRO A 190 6.60 -3.77 -16.16
N TYR A 191 5.45 -3.09 -16.01
CA TYR A 191 5.40 -1.74 -15.43
C TYR A 191 5.07 -1.72 -13.93
N LYS A 192 5.12 -2.86 -13.26
CA LYS A 192 4.75 -3.00 -11.85
C LYS A 192 5.47 -2.06 -10.87
N LEU A 193 6.67 -1.59 -11.21
CA LEU A 193 7.50 -0.69 -10.39
C LEU A 193 7.58 0.74 -10.92
N ARG A 194 6.95 1.05 -12.06
CA ARG A 194 6.95 2.41 -12.60
C ARG A 194 6.11 3.35 -11.74
N CYS A 195 6.47 4.63 -11.77
CA CYS A 195 5.72 5.67 -11.06
C CYS A 195 4.38 5.93 -11.76
N CYS A 196 3.30 6.07 -10.99
CA CYS A 196 1.99 6.48 -11.50
C CYS A 196 1.89 7.97 -11.83
N GLY A 197 2.90 8.77 -11.48
CA GLY A 197 2.88 10.21 -11.70
C GLY A 197 1.95 10.99 -10.76
N ALA A 198 1.54 10.44 -9.60
CA ALA A 198 0.59 11.10 -8.70
C ALA A 198 0.98 12.53 -8.34
N ALA A 199 2.26 12.78 -8.02
CA ALA A 199 2.76 14.12 -7.73
C ALA A 199 2.70 15.08 -8.94
N LEU A 200 2.76 14.54 -10.17
CA LEU A 200 2.70 15.33 -11.40
C LEU A 200 1.28 15.65 -11.84
N MET A 201 0.27 14.94 -11.34
CA MET A 201 -1.12 15.14 -11.81
C MET A 201 -1.61 16.57 -11.57
N VAL A 202 -1.12 17.23 -10.55
CA VAL A 202 -1.44 18.65 -10.24
C VAL A 202 -0.56 19.62 -11.00
N THR A 203 0.75 19.32 -11.16
CA THR A 203 1.75 20.24 -11.70
C THR A 203 1.99 20.06 -13.21
N ASN A 204 1.88 18.84 -13.74
CA ASN A 204 2.04 18.51 -15.15
C ASN A 204 1.09 17.39 -15.55
N ARG A 205 -0.19 17.72 -15.67
CA ARG A 205 -1.27 16.76 -15.92
C ARG A 205 -1.09 15.94 -17.20
N ARG A 206 -0.51 16.54 -18.27
CA ARG A 206 -0.29 15.83 -19.53
C ARG A 206 0.77 14.74 -19.39
N ALA A 207 1.89 15.04 -18.72
CA ALA A 207 2.92 14.03 -18.44
C ALA A 207 2.39 12.92 -17.52
N ALA A 208 1.66 13.27 -16.46
CA ALA A 208 1.04 12.29 -15.57
C ALA A 208 0.03 11.40 -16.30
N ALA A 209 -0.80 11.96 -17.18
CA ALA A 209 -1.76 11.20 -17.98
C ALA A 209 -1.07 10.18 -18.89
N GLN A 210 0.07 10.53 -19.50
CA GLN A 210 0.86 9.58 -20.28
C GLN A 210 1.41 8.44 -19.43
N MET A 211 1.90 8.74 -18.22
CA MET A 211 2.38 7.71 -17.29
C MET A 211 1.28 6.75 -16.87
N VAL A 212 0.10 7.27 -16.55
CA VAL A 212 -1.07 6.43 -16.21
C VAL A 212 -1.53 5.61 -17.42
N ARG A 213 -1.60 6.21 -18.61
CA ARG A 213 -1.93 5.51 -19.86
C ARG A 213 -1.02 4.31 -20.07
N ASP A 214 0.30 4.49 -19.92
CA ASP A 214 1.30 3.43 -20.14
C ASP A 214 1.12 2.28 -19.14
N LEU A 215 0.80 2.59 -17.88
CA LEU A 215 0.50 1.60 -16.85
C LEU A 215 -0.79 0.83 -17.20
N LEU A 216 -1.86 1.51 -17.55
CA LEU A 216 -3.13 0.88 -17.89
C LEU A 216 -2.99 0.01 -19.15
N GLN A 217 -2.32 0.54 -20.18
CA GLN A 217 -2.09 -0.20 -21.43
C GLN A 217 -1.28 -1.48 -21.17
N SER A 218 -0.21 -1.38 -20.41
CA SER A 218 0.61 -2.55 -20.06
C SER A 218 -0.19 -3.62 -19.30
N ALA A 219 -1.12 -3.23 -18.44
CA ALA A 219 -2.01 -4.20 -17.75
C ALA A 219 -2.99 -4.86 -18.73
N VAL A 220 -3.57 -4.08 -19.64
CA VAL A 220 -4.47 -4.60 -20.72
C VAL A 220 -3.69 -5.57 -21.60
N ASP A 221 -2.50 -5.20 -22.08
CA ASP A 221 -1.67 -6.03 -22.94
C ASP A 221 -1.24 -7.33 -22.26
N SER A 222 -1.07 -7.32 -20.94
CA SER A 222 -0.81 -8.50 -20.12
C SER A 222 -2.05 -9.35 -19.84
N GLY A 223 -3.23 -8.93 -20.30
CA GLY A 223 -4.48 -9.63 -20.11
C GLY A 223 -5.04 -9.57 -18.70
N ALA A 224 -4.69 -8.56 -17.91
CA ALA A 224 -5.22 -8.37 -16.57
C ALA A 224 -6.73 -8.03 -16.59
N GLU A 225 -7.46 -8.56 -15.61
CA GLU A 225 -8.87 -8.21 -15.37
C GLU A 225 -9.00 -7.10 -14.33
N VAL A 226 -8.00 -6.98 -13.44
CA VAL A 226 -7.89 -5.91 -12.44
C VAL A 226 -6.41 -5.56 -12.21
N ILE A 227 -6.14 -4.34 -11.75
CA ILE A 227 -4.85 -3.97 -11.17
C ILE A 227 -5.01 -3.98 -9.66
N ALA A 228 -4.15 -4.74 -8.95
CA ALA A 228 -4.07 -4.69 -7.50
C ALA A 228 -2.94 -3.76 -7.06
N THR A 229 -3.21 -2.82 -6.17
CA THR A 229 -2.20 -1.89 -5.67
C THR A 229 -2.11 -1.88 -4.16
N ALA A 230 -0.95 -1.40 -3.66
CA ALA A 230 -0.64 -1.28 -2.24
C ALA A 230 -0.50 0.19 -1.78
N CYS A 231 -0.93 1.15 -2.61
CA CYS A 231 -0.74 2.57 -2.32
C CYS A 231 -1.98 3.39 -2.63
N PRO A 232 -2.49 4.19 -1.66
CA PRO A 232 -3.64 5.08 -1.86
C PRO A 232 -3.45 6.07 -3.02
N LEU A 233 -2.28 6.71 -3.09
CA LEU A 233 -1.97 7.66 -4.15
C LEU A 233 -1.95 7.00 -5.53
N CYS A 234 -1.46 5.76 -5.61
CA CYS A 234 -1.45 5.02 -6.87
C CYS A 234 -2.86 4.63 -7.29
N GLN A 235 -3.68 4.15 -6.36
CA GLN A 235 -5.07 3.79 -6.63
C GLN A 235 -5.84 5.01 -7.14
N THR A 236 -5.79 6.12 -6.43
CA THR A 236 -6.44 7.38 -6.83
C THR A 236 -5.98 7.81 -8.23
N ASN A 237 -4.68 7.75 -8.50
CA ASN A 237 -4.15 8.23 -9.77
C ASN A 237 -4.53 7.33 -10.95
N LEU A 238 -4.54 6.02 -10.74
CA LEU A 238 -4.91 5.06 -11.79
C LEU A 238 -6.43 4.98 -12.00
N GLU A 239 -7.24 5.22 -10.97
CA GLU A 239 -8.69 5.08 -11.06
C GLU A 239 -9.41 6.41 -11.33
N CYS A 240 -9.22 7.39 -10.44
CA CYS A 240 -10.00 8.64 -10.52
C CYS A 240 -9.72 9.43 -11.81
N TYR A 241 -8.51 9.28 -12.35
CA TYR A 241 -8.12 10.01 -13.55
C TYR A 241 -8.26 9.19 -14.85
N GLN A 242 -8.83 7.97 -14.86
CA GLN A 242 -9.00 7.20 -16.09
C GLN A 242 -9.82 7.95 -17.14
N ALA A 243 -10.92 8.61 -16.77
CA ALA A 243 -11.71 9.42 -17.70
C ALA A 243 -10.91 10.57 -18.32
N ASP A 244 -10.07 11.23 -17.54
CA ASP A 244 -9.18 12.27 -18.04
C ASP A 244 -8.07 11.74 -18.94
N VAL A 245 -7.49 10.59 -18.57
CA VAL A 245 -6.47 9.89 -19.37
C VAL A 245 -7.08 9.49 -20.72
N ASN A 246 -8.26 8.91 -20.72
CA ASN A 246 -8.97 8.54 -21.94
C ASN A 246 -9.17 9.75 -22.87
N ARG A 247 -9.63 10.88 -22.30
CA ARG A 247 -9.82 12.12 -23.07
C ARG A 247 -8.52 12.73 -23.59
N LEU A 248 -7.44 12.71 -22.76
CA LEU A 248 -6.16 13.34 -23.13
C LEU A 248 -5.31 12.49 -24.07
N CYS A 249 -5.43 11.17 -24.00
CA CYS A 249 -4.61 10.21 -24.74
C CYS A 249 -5.39 9.51 -25.88
N GLY A 250 -6.69 9.75 -26.03
CA GLY A 250 -7.52 9.09 -27.05
C GLY A 250 -7.71 7.60 -26.81
N THR A 251 -7.89 7.19 -25.55
CA THR A 251 -8.08 5.81 -25.12
C THR A 251 -9.48 5.62 -24.50
N ASP A 252 -9.83 4.37 -24.17
CA ASP A 252 -11.13 3.98 -23.61
C ASP A 252 -11.01 3.01 -22.44
N PHE A 253 -9.96 3.14 -21.63
CA PHE A 253 -9.73 2.29 -20.47
C PHE A 253 -10.91 2.27 -19.50
N THR A 254 -11.22 1.08 -19.02
CA THR A 254 -12.19 0.79 -17.94
C THR A 254 -11.60 -0.27 -16.99
N MET A 255 -10.30 -0.13 -16.67
CA MET A 255 -9.56 -1.07 -15.84
C MET A 255 -9.90 -0.87 -14.36
N PRO A 256 -10.46 -1.87 -13.65
CA PRO A 256 -10.70 -1.77 -12.22
C PRO A 256 -9.38 -1.73 -11.45
N ILE A 257 -9.29 -0.81 -10.48
CA ILE A 257 -8.14 -0.68 -9.58
C ILE A 257 -8.61 -1.01 -8.16
N VAL A 258 -8.04 -2.06 -7.58
CA VAL A 258 -8.43 -2.51 -6.24
C VAL A 258 -7.22 -2.54 -5.31
N TYR A 259 -7.45 -2.42 -4.00
CA TYR A 259 -6.39 -2.69 -3.05
C TYR A 259 -6.16 -4.18 -2.90
N PHE A 260 -4.92 -4.59 -2.78
CA PHE A 260 -4.58 -6.00 -2.63
C PHE A 260 -5.25 -6.65 -1.40
N THR A 261 -5.46 -5.87 -0.34
CA THR A 261 -6.18 -6.32 0.87
C THR A 261 -7.65 -6.64 0.60
N GLN A 262 -8.28 -5.99 -0.38
CA GLN A 262 -9.64 -6.34 -0.80
C GLN A 262 -9.69 -7.73 -1.43
N LEU A 263 -8.71 -8.06 -2.29
CA LEU A 263 -8.59 -9.39 -2.89
C LEU A 263 -8.27 -10.46 -1.85
N LEU A 264 -7.30 -10.19 -0.96
CA LEU A 264 -6.99 -11.06 0.18
C LEU A 264 -8.20 -11.29 1.07
N GLY A 265 -8.94 -10.24 1.39
CA GLY A 265 -10.15 -10.34 2.21
C GLY A 265 -11.20 -11.24 1.56
N LEU A 266 -11.40 -11.15 0.25
CA LEU A 266 -12.27 -12.07 -0.49
C LEU A 266 -11.80 -13.52 -0.37
N ALA A 267 -10.51 -13.76 -0.59
CA ALA A 267 -9.89 -15.08 -0.45
C ALA A 267 -10.02 -15.64 0.98
N LEU A 268 -9.98 -14.78 2.00
CA LEU A 268 -10.14 -15.16 3.40
C LEU A 268 -11.60 -15.19 3.87
N GLY A 269 -12.57 -15.09 2.96
CA GLY A 269 -14.00 -15.21 3.24
C GLY A 269 -14.65 -13.98 3.85
N VAL A 270 -14.03 -12.81 3.74
CA VAL A 270 -14.65 -11.55 4.17
C VAL A 270 -15.70 -11.11 3.15
N GLY A 271 -16.81 -10.58 3.62
CA GLY A 271 -17.92 -10.12 2.76
C GLY A 271 -17.55 -8.86 1.96
N VAL A 272 -18.03 -8.77 0.73
CA VAL A 272 -17.78 -7.66 -0.22
C VAL A 272 -17.99 -6.27 0.43
N LYS A 273 -19.10 -6.09 1.16
CA LYS A 273 -19.42 -4.82 1.85
C LYS A 273 -18.38 -4.44 2.92
N ARG A 274 -17.91 -5.42 3.69
CA ARG A 274 -16.89 -5.21 4.73
C ARG A 274 -15.53 -4.86 4.15
N LEU A 275 -15.26 -5.20 2.91
CA LEU A 275 -14.05 -4.84 2.18
C LEU A 275 -14.16 -3.50 1.45
N GLY A 276 -15.33 -2.86 1.50
CA GLY A 276 -15.59 -1.62 0.78
C GLY A 276 -15.64 -1.78 -0.75
N LEU A 277 -15.72 -3.01 -1.26
CA LEU A 277 -15.89 -3.28 -2.68
C LEU A 277 -17.28 -2.81 -3.15
N GLY A 278 -17.34 -2.29 -4.38
CA GLY A 278 -18.52 -1.67 -4.96
C GLY A 278 -18.59 -0.15 -4.74
N LYS A 279 -17.53 0.46 -4.19
CA LYS A 279 -17.36 1.92 -4.06
C LYS A 279 -16.37 2.49 -5.08
N GLU A 280 -15.79 1.63 -5.91
CA GLU A 280 -14.85 2.00 -6.97
C GLU A 280 -15.57 2.82 -8.05
N LEU A 281 -14.87 3.79 -8.64
CA LEU A 281 -15.37 4.56 -9.79
C LEU A 281 -15.39 3.68 -11.05
N VAL A 282 -14.42 2.80 -11.21
CA VAL A 282 -14.39 1.76 -12.25
C VAL A 282 -14.69 0.42 -11.59
N SER A 283 -15.90 -0.07 -11.81
CA SER A 283 -16.43 -1.23 -11.08
C SER A 283 -15.64 -2.52 -11.32
N ALA A 284 -15.17 -3.14 -10.24
CA ALA A 284 -14.57 -4.47 -10.28
C ALA A 284 -15.60 -5.61 -10.35
N LYS A 285 -16.91 -5.30 -10.32
CA LYS A 285 -17.98 -6.29 -10.24
C LYS A 285 -17.94 -7.31 -11.37
N ALA A 286 -17.66 -6.90 -12.60
CA ALA A 286 -17.61 -7.80 -13.75
C ALA A 286 -16.44 -8.78 -13.62
N ALA A 287 -15.27 -8.32 -13.23
CA ALA A 287 -14.07 -9.15 -13.01
C ALA A 287 -14.24 -10.15 -11.86
N LEU A 288 -15.01 -9.77 -10.83
CA LEU A 288 -15.27 -10.61 -9.65
C LEU A 288 -16.52 -11.48 -9.80
N ALA A 289 -17.39 -11.23 -10.80
CA ALA A 289 -18.60 -11.99 -11.03
C ALA A 289 -18.29 -13.42 -11.51
N GLY A 290 -19.16 -14.38 -11.11
CA GLY A 290 -19.05 -15.79 -11.52
C GLY A 290 -17.98 -16.60 -10.77
N ARG A 291 -17.21 -15.96 -9.90
CA ARG A 291 -16.19 -16.62 -9.04
C ARG A 291 -16.74 -16.91 -7.62
N ASP A 292 -17.91 -16.39 -7.29
CA ASP A 292 -18.60 -16.62 -6.01
C ASP A 292 -19.40 -17.94 -6.06
N ARG A 293 -18.69 -19.08 -6.06
CA ARG A 293 -19.31 -20.41 -6.05
C ARG A 293 -19.76 -20.85 -4.65
N THR A 294 -20.07 -19.93 -3.73
CA THR A 294 -20.55 -20.26 -2.39
C THR A 294 -22.08 -20.31 -2.27
N THR A 295 -22.82 -20.32 -3.37
CA THR A 295 -24.25 -20.67 -3.33
C THR A 295 -24.38 -22.15 -3.73
N PRO A 296 -24.74 -23.07 -2.82
CA PRO A 296 -25.10 -24.41 -3.23
C PRO A 296 -26.28 -24.32 -4.20
N ALA A 297 -26.15 -25.00 -5.34
CA ALA A 297 -27.28 -25.18 -6.24
C ALA A 297 -28.46 -25.76 -5.42
N LYS A 298 -29.57 -25.05 -5.42
CA LYS A 298 -30.83 -25.56 -4.90
C LYS A 298 -31.37 -26.64 -5.80
#